data_5c37b0b38016b5361b36664cfe7ebd17
#
_entry.id   5c37b0b38016b5361b36664cfe7ebd17
#
_cell.length_a   1.000
_cell.length_b   1.000
_cell.length_c   1.000
_cell.angle_alpha   90.00
_cell.angle_beta   90.00
_cell.angle_gamma   90.00
#
_symmetry.space_group_name_H-M   'P 1'
#
loop_
_entity.id
_entity.type
_entity.pdbx_description
1 polymer ?
#
loop_
_entity_poly.entity_id
_entity_poly.type
_entity_poly.pdbx_seq_one_letter_code
_entity_poly.pdbx_strand_id
1 'polypeptide(L)'
;YHLLNQGGAHHFAAARYLAGFYAPRFCINAPLARYSINHEAVQDILNAYDMFCEPEDQAMLEAFTHRMVATGVPHATCPAPPPWDGTCRLLLLPRENRKAAGAAAVLREHGWFDVSALLRSQLAR
;
A
#
# COMPACT_ATOMS: atom_id res chain seq x y z
N TYR A 1 7.41 14.42 8.54
CA TYR A 1 7.58 14.80 7.12
C TYR A 1 8.64 13.90 6.50
N HIS A 2 8.36 13.32 5.35
CA HIS A 2 9.34 12.58 4.56
C HIS A 2 9.68 13.39 3.32
N LEU A 3 10.97 13.57 3.06
CA LEU A 3 11.45 14.19 1.84
C LEU A 3 11.67 13.10 0.80
N LEU A 4 10.78 13.02 -0.19
CA LEU A 4 10.94 12.12 -1.32
C LEU A 4 11.74 12.83 -2.41
N ASN A 5 12.92 12.28 -2.71
CA ASN A 5 13.82 12.85 -3.69
C ASN A 5 13.66 12.13 -5.03
N GLN A 6 12.82 12.67 -5.89
CA GLN A 6 12.62 12.16 -7.25
C GLN A 6 13.64 12.80 -8.21
N GLY A 7 14.85 12.24 -8.24
CA GLY A 7 15.86 12.60 -9.26
C GLY A 7 16.75 13.81 -8.95
N GLY A 8 16.59 14.48 -7.81
CA GLY A 8 17.40 15.65 -7.42
C GLY A 8 18.43 15.39 -6.31
N ALA A 9 18.80 14.12 -6.03
CA ALA A 9 19.64 13.75 -4.91
C ALA A 9 20.97 14.51 -4.84
N HIS A 10 21.64 14.63 -5.97
CA HIS A 10 22.92 15.33 -6.04
C HIS A 10 22.78 16.83 -5.83
N HIS A 11 21.76 17.45 -6.40
CA HIS A 11 21.49 18.88 -6.23
C HIS A 11 21.11 19.20 -4.78
N PHE A 12 20.29 18.35 -4.14
CA PHE A 12 19.92 18.52 -2.74
C PHE A 12 21.14 18.35 -1.80
N ALA A 13 21.97 17.32 -2.04
CA ALA A 13 23.19 17.11 -1.27
C ALA A 13 24.17 18.28 -1.42
N ALA A 14 24.38 18.76 -2.65
CA ALA A 14 25.23 19.92 -2.91
C ALA A 14 24.68 21.19 -2.27
N ALA A 15 23.37 21.45 -2.38
CA ALA A 15 22.73 22.60 -1.75
C ALA A 15 22.85 22.54 -0.21
N ARG A 16 22.65 21.38 0.40
CA ARG A 16 22.82 21.18 1.85
C ARG A 16 24.25 21.40 2.29
N TYR A 17 25.21 20.92 1.50
CA TYR A 17 26.64 21.12 1.77
C TYR A 17 27.00 22.61 1.73
N LEU A 18 26.61 23.32 0.67
CA LEU A 18 26.86 24.74 0.51
C LEU A 18 26.17 25.61 1.57
N ALA A 19 24.95 25.24 1.97
CA ALA A 19 24.22 25.95 3.02
C ALA A 19 24.97 25.93 4.38
N GLY A 20 25.70 24.85 4.67
CA GLY A 20 26.54 24.76 5.87
C GLY A 20 27.70 25.76 5.89
N PHE A 21 28.14 26.26 4.72
CA PHE A 21 29.26 27.18 4.59
C PHE A 21 28.85 28.63 4.37
N TYR A 22 27.76 28.89 3.64
CA TYR A 22 27.47 30.23 3.11
C TYR A 22 26.19 30.87 3.62
N ALA A 23 25.25 30.12 4.17
CA ALA A 23 24.00 30.71 4.61
C ALA A 23 23.37 29.95 5.80
N PRO A 24 23.08 30.64 6.90
CA PRO A 24 22.38 30.02 8.04
C PRO A 24 20.91 29.68 7.73
N ARG A 25 20.35 30.19 6.63
CA ARG A 25 18.98 29.89 6.16
C ARG A 25 19.02 29.65 4.66
N PHE A 26 18.70 28.42 4.28
CA PHE A 26 18.56 28.01 2.89
C PHE A 26 17.10 27.63 2.63
N CYS A 27 16.45 28.34 1.71
CA CYS A 27 15.07 28.06 1.33
C CYS A 27 15.05 27.30 0.01
N ILE A 28 14.35 26.19 -0.03
CA ILE A 28 14.11 25.40 -1.23
C ILE A 28 12.62 25.46 -1.56
N ASN A 29 12.29 25.84 -2.77
CA ASN A 29 10.93 25.68 -3.27
C ASN A 29 10.72 24.23 -3.67
N ALA A 30 9.83 23.55 -3.01
CA ALA A 30 9.47 22.17 -3.31
C ALA A 30 7.95 22.00 -3.30
N PRO A 31 7.36 21.17 -4.17
CA PRO A 31 5.97 20.79 -4.04
C PRO A 31 5.77 20.02 -2.74
N LEU A 32 4.74 20.38 -1.97
CA LEU A 32 4.37 19.68 -0.76
C LEU A 32 3.13 18.84 -1.05
N ALA A 33 3.28 17.52 -1.04
CA ALA A 33 2.16 16.60 -1.08
C ALA A 33 1.80 16.17 0.36
N ARG A 34 0.56 16.40 0.77
CA ARG A 34 0.04 15.98 2.07
C ARG A 34 -0.91 14.80 1.87
N TYR A 35 -0.54 13.65 2.41
CA TYR A 35 -1.41 12.48 2.44
C TYR A 35 -2.04 12.38 3.83
N SER A 36 -3.32 12.06 3.86
CA SER A 36 -4.06 11.77 5.09
C SER A 36 -4.98 10.57 4.87
N ILE A 37 -5.22 9.81 5.94
CA ILE A 37 -6.16 8.71 5.92
C ILE A 37 -7.57 9.29 6.11
N ASN A 38 -8.48 8.98 5.17
CA ASN A 38 -9.91 9.20 5.38
C ASN A 38 -10.44 8.03 6.23
N HIS A 39 -10.65 8.27 7.52
CA HIS A 39 -11.03 7.24 8.49
C HIS A 39 -12.36 6.56 8.12
N GLU A 40 -13.36 7.32 7.68
CA GLU A 40 -14.67 6.80 7.29
C GLU A 40 -14.55 5.87 6.09
N ALA A 41 -13.92 6.33 5.01
CA ALA A 41 -13.73 5.52 3.80
C ALA A 41 -12.90 4.25 4.07
N VAL A 42 -11.88 4.34 4.95
CA VAL A 42 -11.09 3.16 5.33
C VAL A 42 -11.93 2.20 6.17
N GLN A 43 -12.78 2.69 7.07
CA GLN A 43 -13.66 1.85 7.85
C GLN A 43 -14.67 1.11 6.96
N ASP A 44 -15.24 1.79 5.98
CA ASP A 44 -16.18 1.20 5.03
C ASP A 44 -15.53 0.08 4.22
N ILE A 45 -14.34 0.30 3.68
CA ILE A 45 -13.64 -0.74 2.92
C ILE A 45 -13.22 -1.92 3.81
N LEU A 46 -12.81 -1.66 5.07
CA LEU A 46 -12.47 -2.70 6.05
C LEU A 46 -13.67 -3.52 6.50
N ASN A 47 -14.88 -2.95 6.45
CA ASN A 47 -16.12 -3.66 6.72
C ASN A 47 -16.51 -4.56 5.55
N ALA A 48 -16.26 -4.10 4.32
CA ALA A 48 -16.65 -4.81 3.09
C ALA A 48 -15.65 -5.89 2.66
N TYR A 49 -14.34 -5.65 2.87
CA TYR A 49 -13.28 -6.49 2.29
C TYR A 49 -12.19 -6.86 3.28
N ASP A 50 -11.64 -8.05 3.11
CA ASP A 50 -10.30 -8.41 3.55
C ASP A 50 -9.32 -8.08 2.40
N MET A 51 -8.21 -7.39 2.73
CA MET A 51 -7.26 -6.89 1.73
C MET A 51 -5.87 -7.44 1.99
N PHE A 52 -5.23 -7.92 0.92
CA PHE A 52 -3.87 -8.45 0.94
C PHE A 52 -3.04 -7.77 -0.16
N CYS A 53 -1.73 -7.69 0.06
CA CYS A 53 -0.81 -7.31 -1.00
C CYS A 53 -0.59 -8.51 -1.93
N GLU A 54 -0.70 -8.32 -3.24
CA GLU A 54 -0.35 -9.36 -4.21
C GLU A 54 1.15 -9.66 -4.14
N PRO A 55 1.57 -10.92 -4.32
CA PRO A 55 2.98 -11.27 -4.35
C PRO A 55 3.67 -10.66 -5.59
N GLU A 56 4.95 -10.34 -5.44
CA GLU A 56 5.77 -9.86 -6.56
C GLU A 56 6.13 -10.99 -7.55
N ASP A 57 6.11 -12.25 -7.08
CA ASP A 57 6.36 -13.42 -7.92
C ASP A 57 5.20 -13.67 -8.88
N GLN A 58 5.43 -13.43 -10.15
CA GLN A 58 4.44 -13.57 -11.21
C GLN A 58 3.90 -15.01 -11.34
N ALA A 59 4.74 -16.03 -11.18
CA ALA A 59 4.30 -17.43 -11.28
C ALA A 59 3.39 -17.80 -10.12
N MET A 60 3.71 -17.32 -8.92
CA MET A 60 2.87 -17.49 -7.73
C MET A 60 1.52 -16.77 -7.90
N LEU A 61 1.53 -15.56 -8.43
CA LEU A 61 0.31 -14.77 -8.68
C LEU A 61 -0.59 -15.46 -9.72
N GLU A 62 -0.03 -15.96 -10.81
CA GLU A 62 -0.78 -16.70 -11.84
C GLU A 62 -1.41 -17.98 -11.29
N ALA A 63 -0.62 -18.79 -10.57
CA ALA A 63 -1.11 -20.02 -9.94
C ALA A 63 -2.24 -19.72 -8.92
N PHE A 64 -2.09 -18.67 -8.14
CA PHE A 64 -3.10 -18.22 -7.18
C PHE A 64 -4.38 -17.77 -7.90
N THR A 65 -4.27 -16.88 -8.89
CA THR A 65 -5.41 -16.38 -9.65
C THR A 65 -6.18 -17.52 -10.33
N HIS A 66 -5.45 -18.46 -10.95
CA HIS A 66 -6.04 -19.65 -11.55
C HIS A 66 -6.83 -20.48 -10.52
N ARG A 67 -6.30 -20.67 -9.33
CA ARG A 67 -6.99 -21.37 -8.22
C ARG A 67 -8.24 -20.64 -7.76
N MET A 68 -8.18 -19.32 -7.60
CA MET A 68 -9.32 -18.50 -7.21
C MET A 68 -10.47 -18.61 -8.21
N VAL A 69 -10.16 -18.52 -9.50
CA VAL A 69 -11.14 -18.70 -10.59
C VAL A 69 -11.71 -20.12 -10.59
N ALA A 70 -10.86 -21.14 -10.52
CA ALA A 70 -11.29 -22.56 -10.56
C ALA A 70 -12.19 -22.94 -9.37
N THR A 71 -11.99 -22.33 -8.21
CA THR A 71 -12.81 -22.57 -7.00
C THR A 71 -14.03 -21.66 -6.90
N GLY A 72 -14.15 -20.69 -7.82
CA GLY A 72 -15.23 -19.71 -7.83
C GLY A 72 -15.22 -18.82 -6.60
N VAL A 73 -14.03 -18.41 -6.14
CA VAL A 73 -13.86 -17.44 -5.05
C VAL A 73 -13.98 -16.03 -5.64
N PRO A 74 -14.97 -15.24 -5.23
CA PRO A 74 -15.07 -13.85 -5.70
C PRO A 74 -13.90 -13.02 -5.15
N HIS A 75 -13.25 -12.32 -6.04
CA HIS A 75 -12.15 -11.43 -5.71
C HIS A 75 -12.06 -10.28 -6.71
N ALA A 76 -11.40 -9.20 -6.31
CA ALA A 76 -11.03 -8.10 -7.18
C ALA A 76 -9.58 -7.71 -6.89
N THR A 77 -8.95 -7.06 -7.86
CA THR A 77 -7.61 -6.51 -7.69
C THR A 77 -7.59 -5.05 -8.11
N CYS A 78 -6.84 -4.23 -7.40
CA CYS A 78 -6.66 -2.82 -7.73
C CYS A 78 -5.24 -2.36 -7.41
N PRO A 79 -4.75 -1.28 -8.07
CA PRO A 79 -3.52 -0.64 -7.64
C PRO A 79 -3.62 -0.16 -6.20
N ALA A 80 -2.51 -0.21 -5.46
CA ALA A 80 -2.44 0.44 -4.17
C ALA A 80 -2.58 1.97 -4.34
N PRO A 81 -3.15 2.68 -3.33
CA PRO A 81 -3.21 4.13 -3.39
C PRO A 81 -1.83 4.77 -3.27
N PRO A 82 -1.64 6.03 -3.71
CA PRO A 82 -0.41 6.76 -3.45
C PRO A 82 -0.02 6.77 -1.97
N PRO A 83 1.26 6.68 -1.63
CA PRO A 83 2.44 6.73 -2.52
C PRO A 83 2.91 5.36 -3.05
N TRP A 84 2.13 4.31 -2.90
CA TRP A 84 2.50 2.93 -3.31
C TRP A 84 1.94 2.52 -4.68
N ASP A 85 1.28 3.45 -5.37
CA ASP A 85 0.83 3.25 -6.73
C ASP A 85 2.02 2.87 -7.65
N GLY A 86 1.83 1.82 -8.42
CA GLY A 86 2.88 1.25 -9.28
C GLY A 86 3.89 0.30 -8.60
N THR A 87 3.86 0.16 -7.26
CA THR A 87 4.77 -0.74 -6.53
C THR A 87 4.06 -1.93 -5.90
N CYS A 88 2.77 -1.85 -5.69
CA CYS A 88 1.96 -2.89 -5.07
C CYS A 88 0.55 -2.91 -5.67
N ARG A 89 -0.02 -4.10 -5.80
CA ARG A 89 -1.44 -4.29 -6.10
C ARG A 89 -2.11 -4.92 -4.89
N LEU A 90 -3.38 -4.59 -4.71
CA LEU A 90 -4.20 -5.11 -3.62
C LEU A 90 -5.18 -6.15 -4.16
N LEU A 91 -5.22 -7.29 -3.48
CA LEU A 91 -6.25 -8.29 -3.60
C LEU A 91 -7.37 -7.98 -2.60
N LEU A 92 -8.60 -7.88 -3.06
CA LEU A 92 -9.79 -7.63 -2.25
C LEU A 92 -10.68 -8.87 -2.23
N LEU A 93 -11.02 -9.34 -1.05
CA LEU A 93 -11.88 -10.49 -0.81
C LEU A 93 -13.13 -10.04 -0.05
N PRO A 94 -14.35 -10.14 -0.63
CA PRO A 94 -15.58 -9.68 0.03
C PRO A 94 -15.87 -10.52 1.29
N ARG A 95 -15.97 -9.87 2.43
CA ARG A 95 -16.11 -10.52 3.74
C ARG A 95 -17.42 -11.26 3.95
N GLU A 96 -18.49 -10.79 3.32
CA GLU A 96 -19.81 -11.42 3.37
C GLU A 96 -19.86 -12.74 2.59
N ASN A 97 -18.90 -12.98 1.69
CA ASN A 97 -18.85 -14.21 0.92
C ASN A 97 -18.05 -15.30 1.67
N ARG A 98 -18.70 -16.41 1.98
CA ARG A 98 -18.10 -17.51 2.74
C ARG A 98 -16.84 -18.10 2.10
N LYS A 99 -16.79 -18.21 0.76
CA LYS A 99 -15.60 -18.73 0.06
C LYS A 99 -14.44 -17.74 0.13
N ALA A 100 -14.73 -16.44 -0.04
CA ALA A 100 -13.72 -15.39 0.06
C ALA A 100 -13.17 -15.27 1.50
N ALA A 101 -14.03 -15.36 2.51
CA ALA A 101 -13.61 -15.40 3.91
C ALA A 101 -12.71 -16.61 4.21
N GLY A 102 -13.03 -17.79 3.66
CA GLY A 102 -12.18 -18.97 3.75
C GLY A 102 -10.81 -18.77 3.09
N ALA A 103 -10.79 -18.16 1.88
CA ALA A 103 -9.55 -17.82 1.20
C ALA A 103 -8.71 -16.83 2.01
N ALA A 104 -9.33 -15.80 2.60
CA ALA A 104 -8.65 -14.84 3.45
C ALA A 104 -7.99 -15.51 4.68
N ALA A 105 -8.64 -16.50 5.30
CA ALA A 105 -8.06 -17.25 6.41
C ALA A 105 -6.81 -18.02 5.97
N VAL A 106 -6.86 -18.69 4.81
CA VAL A 106 -5.71 -19.44 4.25
C VAL A 106 -4.55 -18.48 3.94
N LEU A 107 -4.82 -17.31 3.35
CA LEU A 107 -3.78 -16.32 3.04
C LEU A 107 -3.07 -15.83 4.32
N ARG A 108 -3.81 -15.59 5.40
CA ARG A 108 -3.23 -15.23 6.72
C ARG A 108 -2.34 -16.34 7.27
N GLU A 109 -2.81 -17.58 7.22
CA GLU A 109 -2.06 -18.75 7.70
C GLU A 109 -0.73 -18.91 6.94
N HIS A 110 -0.72 -18.60 5.64
CA HIS A 110 0.47 -18.66 4.79
C HIS A 110 1.31 -17.37 4.78
N GLY A 111 1.03 -16.44 5.67
CA GLY A 111 1.87 -15.27 5.89
C GLY A 111 1.78 -14.19 4.82
N TRP A 112 0.69 -14.15 4.02
CA TRP A 112 0.47 -13.05 3.10
C TRP A 112 0.31 -11.73 3.86
N PHE A 113 0.83 -10.65 3.29
CA PHE A 113 0.76 -9.34 3.92
C PHE A 113 -0.69 -8.84 4.00
N ASP A 114 -1.25 -8.86 5.22
CA ASP A 114 -2.62 -8.42 5.51
C ASP A 114 -2.69 -6.91 5.68
N VAL A 115 -3.08 -6.22 4.62
CA VAL A 115 -3.27 -4.76 4.58
C VAL A 115 -4.44 -4.35 5.48
N SER A 116 -5.48 -5.19 5.63
CA SER A 116 -6.59 -4.90 6.54
C SER A 116 -6.14 -4.85 7.99
N ALA A 117 -5.27 -5.76 8.40
CA ALA A 117 -4.70 -5.76 9.76
C ALA A 117 -3.84 -4.51 10.00
N LEU A 118 -3.02 -4.12 9.02
CA LEU A 118 -2.22 -2.89 9.07
C LEU A 118 -3.11 -1.67 9.25
N LEU A 119 -4.13 -1.48 8.40
CA LEU A 119 -5.02 -0.32 8.46
C LEU A 119 -5.79 -0.24 9.78
N ARG A 120 -6.30 -1.38 10.30
CA ARG A 120 -6.93 -1.41 11.64
C ARG A 120 -5.98 -0.94 12.72
N SER A 121 -4.71 -1.35 12.66
CA SER A 121 -3.71 -0.93 13.65
C SER A 121 -3.41 0.58 13.58
N GLN A 122 -3.56 1.21 12.42
CA GLN A 122 -3.37 2.65 12.24
C GLN A 122 -4.60 3.46 12.69
N LEU A 123 -5.82 2.92 12.50
CA LEU A 123 -7.05 3.57 12.96
C LEU A 123 -7.21 3.53 14.49
N ALA A 124 -6.55 2.58 15.16
CA ALA A 124 -6.61 2.44 16.62
C ALA A 124 -5.63 3.38 17.37
N ARG A 125 -4.82 4.15 16.66
CA ARG A 125 -3.86 5.13 17.21
C ARG A 125 -4.44 6.53 17.26
#